data_62f129b69a3099a20a8ddd2256294de2
#
_entry.id   62f129b69a3099a20a8ddd2256294de2
#
_cell.length_a   1.000
_cell.length_b   1.000
_cell.length_c   1.000
_cell.angle_alpha   90.00
_cell.angle_beta   90.00
_cell.angle_gamma   90.00
#
_symmetry.space_group_name_H-M   'P 1'
#
loop_
_entity.id
_entity.type
_entity.pdbx_description
1 polymer ?
#
loop_
_entity_poly.entity_id
_entity_poly.type
_entity_poly.pdbx_seq_one_letter_code
_entity_poly.pdbx_strand_id
1 'polypeptide(L)'
;GTTEPLAQSAADTLATITRLNQIGAAGYTPAGGAVYPETTLGRTMRTSAALIEANNNASYNQFVEAIAIDVGGWDTHAGQYSFNNTTGVFTGSMVTNMTALAEALNAFYRDLIVSRGRSVTVVITSEFGRRVGENGTTGTDHGFGNVMMVLGSAVLGG
;
A
#
# COMPACT_ATOMS: atom_id res chain seq x y z
N GLY A 1 11.00 -32.81 26.40
CA GLY A 1 12.07 -31.98 25.91
C GLY A 1 11.52 -30.62 25.56
N THR A 2 11.98 -29.59 26.23
CA THR A 2 11.67 -28.19 25.84
C THR A 2 12.44 -27.91 24.57
N THR A 3 11.75 -27.74 23.45
CA THR A 3 12.36 -27.18 22.25
C THR A 3 12.93 -25.81 22.60
N GLU A 4 14.19 -25.57 22.30
CA GLU A 4 14.79 -24.28 22.55
C GLU A 4 14.00 -23.18 21.80
N PRO A 5 13.77 -22.03 22.41
CA PRO A 5 12.97 -20.94 21.79
C PRO A 5 13.45 -20.58 20.39
N LEU A 6 14.73 -20.65 20.13
CA LEU A 6 15.31 -20.39 18.80
C LEU A 6 14.90 -21.45 17.76
N ALA A 7 14.87 -22.73 18.14
CA ALA A 7 14.44 -23.80 17.24
C ALA A 7 12.96 -23.69 16.91
N GLN A 8 12.13 -23.31 17.87
CA GLN A 8 10.71 -23.06 17.64
C GLN A 8 10.51 -21.87 16.69
N SER A 9 11.19 -20.75 16.95
CA SER A 9 11.12 -19.57 16.08
C SER A 9 11.57 -19.87 14.64
N ALA A 10 12.62 -20.66 14.46
CA ALA A 10 13.07 -21.10 13.14
C ALA A 10 12.02 -21.97 12.44
N ALA A 11 11.41 -22.89 13.15
CA ALA A 11 10.35 -23.76 12.61
C ALA A 11 9.12 -22.94 12.18
N ASP A 12 8.69 -22.00 13.00
CA ASP A 12 7.57 -21.10 12.70
C ASP A 12 7.86 -20.20 11.48
N THR A 13 9.10 -19.72 11.37
CA THR A 13 9.55 -18.94 10.19
C THR A 13 9.49 -19.78 8.92
N LEU A 14 10.02 -21.00 8.94
CA LEU A 14 9.98 -21.90 7.79
C LEU A 14 8.53 -22.27 7.40
N ALA A 15 7.67 -22.52 8.37
CA ALA A 15 6.27 -22.79 8.14
C ALA A 15 5.57 -21.58 7.47
N THR A 16 5.87 -20.37 7.94
CA THR A 16 5.34 -19.14 7.36
C THR A 16 5.81 -18.93 5.92
N ILE A 17 7.11 -19.10 5.64
CA ILE A 17 7.66 -19.01 4.28
C ILE A 17 6.98 -20.03 3.35
N THR A 18 6.82 -21.26 3.82
CA THR A 18 6.16 -22.32 3.04
C THR A 18 4.72 -21.93 2.66
N ARG A 19 3.96 -21.38 3.59
CA ARG A 19 2.59 -20.91 3.36
C ARG A 19 2.54 -19.74 2.38
N LEU A 20 3.43 -18.76 2.54
CA LEU A 20 3.53 -17.62 1.61
C LEU A 20 3.83 -18.07 0.18
N ASN A 21 4.72 -19.05 0.02
CA ASN A 21 5.02 -19.65 -1.29
C ASN A 21 3.80 -20.38 -1.89
N GLN A 22 3.03 -21.08 -1.08
CA GLN A 22 1.79 -21.73 -1.54
C GLN A 22 0.74 -20.72 -2.01
N ILE A 23 0.55 -19.61 -1.28
CA ILE A 23 -0.34 -18.52 -1.66
C ILE A 23 0.12 -17.89 -2.98
N GLY A 24 1.42 -17.64 -3.12
CA GLY A 24 2.02 -17.10 -4.35
C GLY A 24 1.85 -18.04 -5.55
N ALA A 25 2.07 -19.34 -5.35
CA ALA A 25 1.96 -20.36 -6.40
C ALA A 25 0.53 -20.60 -6.86
N ALA A 26 -0.47 -20.43 -5.98
CA ALA A 26 -1.88 -20.55 -6.34
C ALA A 26 -2.35 -19.45 -7.31
N GLY A 27 -1.61 -18.36 -7.39
CA GLY A 27 -1.95 -17.19 -8.17
C GLY A 27 -3.04 -16.34 -7.50
N TYR A 28 -3.10 -15.09 -7.88
CA TYR A 28 -4.14 -14.17 -7.40
C TYR A 28 -4.79 -13.42 -8.55
N THR A 29 -6.10 -13.58 -8.68
CA THR A 29 -6.90 -12.85 -9.67
C THR A 29 -7.72 -11.79 -8.95
N PRO A 30 -7.45 -10.50 -9.20
CA PRO A 30 -8.25 -9.41 -8.65
C PRO A 30 -9.72 -9.50 -9.07
N ALA A 31 -10.64 -9.15 -8.18
CA ALA A 31 -12.07 -9.13 -8.44
C ALA A 31 -12.54 -7.78 -9.01
N GLY A 32 -13.76 -7.72 -9.50
CA GLY A 32 -14.42 -6.47 -9.94
C GLY A 32 -13.71 -5.73 -11.07
N GLY A 33 -12.89 -6.42 -11.86
CA GLY A 33 -12.10 -5.78 -12.91
C GLY A 33 -11.01 -4.85 -12.36
N ALA A 34 -10.57 -5.03 -11.11
CA ALA A 34 -9.49 -4.25 -10.53
C ALA A 34 -8.17 -4.53 -11.24
N VAL A 35 -7.47 -3.47 -11.62
CA VAL A 35 -6.16 -3.55 -12.28
C VAL A 35 -5.15 -2.83 -11.40
N TYR A 36 -4.28 -3.60 -10.78
CA TYR A 36 -3.17 -3.05 -10.01
C TYR A 36 -2.09 -2.53 -10.96
N PRO A 37 -1.59 -1.30 -10.75
CA PRO A 37 -0.53 -0.77 -11.61
C PRO A 37 0.77 -1.58 -11.47
N GLU A 38 1.55 -1.65 -12.54
CA GLU A 38 2.83 -2.37 -12.58
C GLU A 38 3.98 -1.60 -11.87
N THR A 39 3.64 -0.75 -10.92
CA THR A 39 4.58 -0.09 -10.01
C THR A 39 4.93 -1.01 -8.83
N THR A 40 5.99 -0.68 -8.10
CA THR A 40 6.35 -1.41 -6.88
C THR A 40 5.18 -1.41 -5.88
N LEU A 41 4.56 -0.26 -5.65
CA LEU A 41 3.41 -0.15 -4.76
C LEU A 41 2.22 -0.98 -5.26
N GLY A 42 1.90 -0.91 -6.55
CA GLY A 42 0.79 -1.69 -7.12
C GLY A 42 0.98 -3.20 -6.95
N ARG A 43 2.18 -3.71 -7.20
CA ARG A 43 2.50 -5.13 -6.97
C ARG A 43 2.44 -5.49 -5.48
N THR A 44 2.94 -4.63 -4.59
CA THR A 44 2.86 -4.84 -3.14
C THR A 44 1.41 -4.87 -2.67
N MET A 45 0.56 -3.95 -3.12
CA MET A 45 -0.86 -3.92 -2.78
C MET A 45 -1.60 -5.15 -3.31
N ARG A 46 -1.26 -5.63 -4.51
CA ARG A 46 -1.80 -6.89 -5.04
C ARG A 46 -1.40 -8.10 -4.20
N THR A 47 -0.14 -8.16 -3.76
CA THR A 47 0.33 -9.22 -2.86
C THR A 47 -0.38 -9.16 -1.50
N SER A 48 -0.57 -7.96 -0.96
CA SER A 48 -1.34 -7.74 0.27
C SER A 48 -2.78 -8.22 0.13
N ALA A 49 -3.41 -7.95 -1.00
CA ALA A 49 -4.76 -8.43 -1.30
C ALA A 49 -4.82 -9.96 -1.34
N ALA A 50 -3.82 -10.60 -1.96
CA ALA A 50 -3.72 -12.06 -1.98
C ALA A 50 -3.58 -12.66 -0.57
N LEU A 51 -2.79 -12.03 0.30
CA LEU A 51 -2.61 -12.46 1.69
C LEU A 51 -3.91 -12.32 2.50
N ILE A 52 -4.63 -11.20 2.33
CA ILE A 52 -5.92 -10.98 3.00
C ILE A 52 -6.96 -12.00 2.53
N GLU A 53 -6.99 -12.32 1.23
CA GLU A 53 -7.87 -13.36 0.72
C GLU A 53 -7.52 -14.75 1.23
N ALA A 54 -6.25 -15.04 1.44
CA ALA A 54 -5.80 -16.29 2.00
C ALA A 54 -6.30 -16.53 3.43
N ASN A 55 -6.57 -15.46 4.22
CA ASN A 55 -7.20 -15.58 5.54
C ASN A 55 -8.58 -16.24 5.50
N ASN A 56 -9.27 -16.15 4.36
CA ASN A 56 -10.60 -16.73 4.19
C ASN A 56 -10.55 -18.17 3.63
N ASN A 57 -9.35 -18.67 3.38
CA ASN A 57 -9.15 -20.02 2.87
C ASN A 57 -8.59 -20.92 3.97
N ALA A 58 -9.44 -21.79 4.52
CA ALA A 58 -9.08 -22.71 5.60
C ALA A 58 -7.88 -23.60 5.25
N SER A 59 -7.60 -23.84 3.96
CA SER A 59 -6.47 -24.66 3.51
C SER A 59 -5.11 -24.00 3.84
N TYR A 60 -5.04 -22.68 3.99
CA TYR A 60 -3.79 -22.00 4.28
C TYR A 60 -3.53 -21.80 5.76
N ASN A 61 -4.58 -21.89 6.61
CA ASN A 61 -4.49 -21.64 8.05
C ASN A 61 -3.62 -20.40 8.37
N GLN A 62 -3.86 -19.32 7.63
CA GLN A 62 -3.16 -18.04 7.78
C GLN A 62 -4.02 -17.07 8.56
N PHE A 63 -3.37 -16.26 9.37
CA PHE A 63 -4.01 -15.15 10.06
C PHE A 63 -3.17 -13.89 9.90
N VAL A 64 -3.66 -12.94 9.11
CA VAL A 64 -3.04 -11.62 8.89
C VAL A 64 -3.93 -10.59 9.53
N GLU A 65 -3.46 -9.95 10.59
CA GLU A 65 -4.17 -8.87 11.28
C GLU A 65 -3.80 -7.50 10.75
N ALA A 66 -2.53 -7.32 10.39
CA ALA A 66 -2.02 -6.06 9.90
C ALA A 66 -0.93 -6.28 8.84
N ILE A 67 -0.85 -5.37 7.90
CA ILE A 67 0.21 -5.28 6.89
C ILE A 67 0.75 -3.87 6.92
N ALA A 68 2.05 -3.72 7.08
CA ALA A 68 2.74 -2.44 6.93
C ALA A 68 3.43 -2.40 5.56
N ILE A 69 3.30 -1.26 4.87
CA ILE A 69 3.90 -1.03 3.54
C ILE A 69 4.62 0.30 3.58
N ASP A 70 5.92 0.26 3.38
CA ASP A 70 6.74 1.46 3.25
C ASP A 70 6.84 1.88 1.78
N VAL A 71 6.59 3.15 1.52
CA VAL A 71 6.60 3.73 0.17
C VAL A 71 7.55 4.91 0.14
N GLY A 72 8.71 4.73 -0.47
CA GLY A 72 9.72 5.77 -0.61
C GLY A 72 9.44 6.78 -1.72
N GLY A 73 10.35 7.75 -1.87
CA GLY A 73 10.30 8.75 -2.96
C GLY A 73 9.46 10.00 -2.64
N TRP A 74 9.06 10.18 -1.38
CA TRP A 74 8.24 11.32 -0.97
C TRP A 74 9.05 12.50 -0.42
N ASP A 75 10.31 12.29 -0.07
CA ASP A 75 11.19 13.33 0.46
C ASP A 75 11.76 14.21 -0.67
N THR A 76 10.87 14.96 -1.30
CA THR A 76 11.17 15.79 -2.47
C THR A 76 11.33 17.26 -2.04
N HIS A 77 12.54 17.78 -2.13
CA HIS A 77 12.88 19.17 -1.82
C HIS A 77 13.00 20.05 -3.05
N ALA A 78 13.02 19.46 -4.26
CA ALA A 78 13.13 20.17 -5.52
C ALA A 78 12.34 19.42 -6.60
N GLY A 79 11.84 20.15 -7.60
CA GLY A 79 11.21 19.56 -8.77
C GLY A 79 9.97 18.70 -8.44
N GLN A 80 9.23 19.03 -7.40
CA GLN A 80 8.01 18.30 -7.00
C GLN A 80 6.96 18.33 -8.11
N TYR A 81 6.86 19.46 -8.78
CA TYR A 81 5.93 19.64 -9.90
C TYR A 81 6.47 20.59 -10.94
N SER A 82 5.91 20.49 -12.11
CA SER A 82 6.01 21.48 -13.20
C SER A 82 4.63 21.59 -13.83
N PHE A 83 4.25 22.81 -14.20
CA PHE A 83 2.98 23.07 -14.88
C PHE A 83 3.25 23.53 -16.32
N ASN A 84 2.69 22.82 -17.26
CA ASN A 84 2.74 23.20 -18.67
C ASN A 84 1.55 24.10 -19.00
N ASN A 85 1.79 25.39 -19.15
CA ASN A 85 0.74 26.38 -19.44
C ASN A 85 0.02 26.16 -20.79
N THR A 86 0.65 25.45 -21.72
CA THR A 86 0.05 25.19 -23.04
C THR A 86 -0.93 24.01 -22.97
N THR A 87 -0.59 22.97 -22.22
CA THR A 87 -1.41 21.75 -22.13
C THR A 87 -2.28 21.70 -20.88
N GLY A 88 -2.05 22.58 -19.90
CA GLY A 88 -2.73 22.54 -18.60
C GLY A 88 -2.34 21.35 -17.71
N VAL A 89 -1.23 20.67 -18.01
CA VAL A 89 -0.85 19.42 -17.34
C VAL A 89 0.22 19.66 -16.30
N PHE A 90 0.01 19.09 -15.12
CA PHE A 90 1.04 18.98 -14.10
C PHE A 90 1.88 17.71 -14.32
N THR A 91 3.19 17.85 -14.11
CA THR A 91 4.17 16.75 -14.11
C THR A 91 5.09 16.89 -12.90
N GLY A 92 5.96 15.92 -12.68
CA GLY A 92 6.94 15.94 -11.59
C GLY A 92 6.78 14.77 -10.62
N SER A 93 7.71 14.66 -9.69
CA SER A 93 7.81 13.52 -8.76
C SER A 93 6.56 13.35 -7.88
N MET A 94 6.02 14.45 -7.37
CA MET A 94 4.82 14.40 -6.52
C MET A 94 3.60 13.92 -7.32
N VAL A 95 3.43 14.40 -8.56
CA VAL A 95 2.33 13.97 -9.43
C VAL A 95 2.44 12.48 -9.72
N THR A 96 3.63 12.00 -10.05
CA THR A 96 3.89 10.58 -10.31
C THR A 96 3.58 9.72 -9.08
N ASN A 97 4.06 10.12 -7.91
CA ASN A 97 3.85 9.38 -6.67
C ASN A 97 2.38 9.36 -6.24
N MET A 98 1.70 10.49 -6.32
CA MET A 98 0.27 10.58 -5.99
C MET A 98 -0.59 9.78 -6.96
N THR A 99 -0.27 9.79 -8.24
CA THR A 99 -0.96 8.97 -9.24
C THR A 99 -0.79 7.48 -8.95
N ALA A 100 0.44 7.03 -8.72
CA ALA A 100 0.72 5.64 -8.37
C ALA A 100 0.01 5.20 -7.09
N LEU A 101 -0.02 6.07 -6.07
CA LEU A 101 -0.75 5.82 -4.83
C LEU A 101 -2.25 5.70 -5.08
N ALA A 102 -2.84 6.66 -5.81
CA ALA A 102 -4.27 6.68 -6.08
C ALA A 102 -4.72 5.46 -6.91
N GLU A 103 -3.96 5.08 -7.92
CA GLU A 103 -4.25 3.91 -8.76
C GLU A 103 -4.17 2.60 -7.96
N ALA A 104 -3.13 2.44 -7.14
CA ALA A 104 -2.96 1.26 -6.29
C ALA A 104 -4.08 1.13 -5.24
N LEU A 105 -4.44 2.24 -4.58
CA LEU A 105 -5.54 2.29 -3.62
C LEU A 105 -6.90 2.02 -4.28
N ASN A 106 -7.14 2.59 -5.45
CA ASN A 106 -8.39 2.35 -6.20
C ASN A 106 -8.52 0.86 -6.58
N ALA A 107 -7.44 0.25 -7.07
CA ALA A 107 -7.44 -1.18 -7.39
C ALA A 107 -7.75 -2.03 -6.15
N PHE A 108 -7.07 -1.76 -5.04
CA PHE A 108 -7.26 -2.46 -3.78
C PHE A 108 -8.67 -2.30 -3.22
N TYR A 109 -9.20 -1.09 -3.24
CA TYR A 109 -10.56 -0.79 -2.78
C TYR A 109 -11.61 -1.53 -3.61
N ARG A 110 -11.51 -1.47 -4.93
CA ARG A 110 -12.43 -2.16 -5.84
C ARG A 110 -12.38 -3.67 -5.68
N ASP A 111 -11.18 -4.22 -5.54
CA ASP A 111 -10.96 -5.66 -5.40
C ASP A 111 -11.51 -6.19 -4.07
N LEU A 112 -10.98 -5.71 -2.97
CA LEU A 112 -11.26 -6.29 -1.65
C LEU A 112 -12.54 -5.74 -1.03
N ILE A 113 -12.75 -4.43 -1.07
CA ILE A 113 -13.85 -3.82 -0.33
C ILE A 113 -15.14 -3.88 -1.14
N VAL A 114 -15.13 -3.36 -2.37
CA VAL A 114 -16.36 -3.31 -3.18
C VAL A 114 -16.77 -4.69 -3.68
N SER A 115 -15.84 -5.44 -4.27
CA SER A 115 -16.19 -6.67 -4.98
C SER A 115 -16.23 -7.90 -4.08
N ARG A 116 -15.40 -7.96 -3.05
CA ARG A 116 -15.31 -9.09 -2.13
C ARG A 116 -15.96 -8.85 -0.78
N GLY A 117 -16.35 -7.60 -0.49
CA GLY A 117 -16.99 -7.23 0.79
C GLY A 117 -16.08 -7.43 2.00
N ARG A 118 -14.75 -7.31 1.83
CA ARG A 118 -13.81 -7.48 2.93
C ARG A 118 -13.82 -6.28 3.86
N SER A 119 -13.84 -6.55 5.17
CA SER A 119 -13.70 -5.51 6.18
C SER A 119 -12.21 -5.21 6.36
N VAL A 120 -11.72 -4.22 5.62
CA VAL A 120 -10.34 -3.77 5.66
C VAL A 120 -10.33 -2.26 5.88
N THR A 121 -9.39 -1.81 6.71
CA THR A 121 -9.09 -0.39 6.89
C THR A 121 -7.65 -0.13 6.45
N VAL A 122 -7.48 0.82 5.55
CA VAL A 122 -6.17 1.30 5.09
C VAL A 122 -5.93 2.66 5.71
N VAL A 123 -4.81 2.81 6.40
CA VAL A 123 -4.36 4.07 6.97
C VAL A 123 -3.09 4.50 6.25
N ILE A 124 -3.10 5.71 5.70
CA ILE A 124 -1.96 6.28 4.98
C ILE A 124 -1.45 7.46 5.80
N THR A 125 -0.19 7.39 6.19
CA THR A 125 0.48 8.45 6.95
C THR A 125 1.80 8.81 6.28
N SER A 126 2.29 10.01 6.53
CA SER A 126 3.63 10.43 6.18
C SER A 126 4.54 10.36 7.41
N GLU A 127 5.81 10.03 7.21
CA GLU A 127 6.85 10.05 8.24
C GLU A 127 7.14 11.48 8.73
N PHE A 128 7.01 12.45 7.84
CA PHE A 128 7.32 13.86 8.12
C PHE A 128 6.20 14.78 7.65
N GLY A 129 6.17 15.99 8.21
CA GLY A 129 5.34 17.08 7.73
C GLY A 129 6.10 17.99 6.77
N ARG A 130 5.36 18.87 6.10
CA ARG A 130 5.92 19.87 5.18
C ARG A 130 5.48 21.28 5.51
N ARG A 131 6.24 22.26 5.05
CA ARG A 131 5.83 23.66 5.00
C ARG A 131 4.77 23.83 3.92
N VAL A 132 3.83 24.74 4.16
CA VAL A 132 2.78 25.08 3.19
C VAL A 132 3.37 25.85 1.99
N GLY A 133 4.39 26.68 2.25
CA GLY A 133 5.04 27.46 1.22
C GLY A 133 6.02 26.66 0.37
N GLU A 134 5.99 26.88 -0.91
CA GLU A 134 7.01 26.38 -1.85
C GLU A 134 8.36 27.02 -1.55
N ASN A 135 9.43 26.26 -1.70
CA ASN A 135 10.80 26.76 -1.65
C ASN A 135 11.27 27.25 -3.03
N GLY A 136 12.49 27.78 -3.12
CA GLY A 136 13.03 28.35 -4.36
C GLY A 136 13.37 27.33 -5.47
N THR A 137 13.09 26.04 -5.28
CA THR A 137 13.45 24.97 -6.20
C THR A 137 12.25 24.11 -6.64
N THR A 138 11.04 24.70 -6.62
CA THR A 138 9.77 24.01 -6.93
C THR A 138 9.54 22.76 -6.08
N GLY A 139 9.89 22.84 -4.81
CA GLY A 139 9.71 21.82 -3.81
C GLY A 139 9.17 22.41 -2.52
N THR A 140 9.11 21.63 -1.48
CA THR A 140 8.76 22.08 -0.13
C THR A 140 9.71 21.48 0.89
N ASP A 141 10.10 22.28 1.89
CA ASP A 141 10.92 21.78 2.98
C ASP A 141 10.08 21.13 4.07
N HIS A 142 10.71 20.36 4.95
CA HIS A 142 10.05 19.78 6.10
C HIS A 142 9.44 20.85 6.99
N GLY A 143 8.32 20.54 7.59
CA GLY A 143 7.55 21.41 8.48
C GLY A 143 6.52 20.62 9.27
N PHE A 144 5.49 21.30 9.76
CA PHE A 144 4.50 20.70 10.65
C PHE A 144 3.21 20.25 9.94
N GLY A 145 3.01 20.66 8.68
CA GLY A 145 1.81 20.29 7.90
C GLY A 145 1.88 18.83 7.48
N ASN A 146 0.91 18.03 7.92
CA ASN A 146 0.78 16.63 7.52
C ASN A 146 -0.68 16.29 7.32
N VAL A 147 -0.92 15.20 6.58
CA VAL A 147 -2.25 14.63 6.37
C VAL A 147 -2.22 13.16 6.69
N MET A 148 -3.33 12.67 7.22
CA MET A 148 -3.60 11.24 7.33
C MET A 148 -4.84 10.95 6.50
N MET A 149 -4.78 9.89 5.69
CA MET A 149 -5.94 9.40 4.96
C MET A 149 -6.36 8.05 5.52
N VAL A 150 -7.66 7.84 5.64
CA VAL A 150 -8.23 6.56 6.07
C VAL A 150 -9.24 6.11 5.02
N LEU A 151 -9.10 4.88 4.56
CA LEU A 151 -9.95 4.26 3.57
C LEU A 151 -10.45 2.92 4.09
N GLY A 152 -11.72 2.63 3.99
CA GLY A 152 -12.25 1.35 4.45
C GLY A 152 -13.76 1.25 4.36
N SER A 153 -14.30 0.05 4.48
CA SER A 153 -15.76 -0.21 4.41
C SER A 153 -16.53 0.38 5.58
N ALA A 154 -15.89 0.58 6.73
CA ALA A 154 -16.50 1.14 7.94
C ALA A 154 -16.14 2.61 8.17
N VAL A 155 -15.43 3.24 7.23
CA VAL A 155 -15.04 4.64 7.34
C VAL A 155 -16.21 5.52 6.86
N LEU A 156 -16.68 6.39 7.74
CA LEU A 156 -17.64 7.43 7.37
C LEU A 156 -16.85 8.56 6.71
N GLY A 157 -16.92 8.62 5.40
CA GLY A 157 -16.28 9.67 4.62
C GLY A 157 -17.01 11.01 4.75
N GLY A 158 -16.28 12.11 4.59
CA GLY A 158 -16.76 13.48 4.62
C GLY A 158 -15.90 14.38 3.76
#